data_bcb98fc1e789691bef3c0fff287e8cca
#
_entry.id   bcb98fc1e789691bef3c0fff287e8cca
#
_cell.length_a   1.000
_cell.length_b   1.000
_cell.length_c   1.000
_cell.angle_alpha   90.00
_cell.angle_beta   90.00
_cell.angle_gamma   90.00
#
_symmetry.space_group_name_H-M   'P 1'
#
loop_
_entity.id
_entity.type
_entity.pdbx_description
1 polymer ?
#
loop_
_entity_poly.entity_id
_entity_poly.type
_entity_poly.pdbx_seq_one_letter_code
_entity_poly.pdbx_strand_id
1 'polypeptide(L)'
;MYLIPDDFSPERLKGKTIEQVCYSINQIGLFWENGNIQIMGSFSFSRNGRTHVYEEIYPVTEDSGLLCLLQQQITDANISSARDSLSLYFSNQSVLVLHSNPHFESFIIDDRIIV
;
A
#
# COMPACT_ATOMS: atom_id res chain seq x y z
N MET A 1 5.15 13.52 13.04
CA MET A 1 4.56 13.48 11.70
C MET A 1 5.29 12.47 10.85
N TYR A 2 4.56 11.60 10.24
CA TYR A 2 5.13 10.47 9.49
C TYR A 2 4.97 10.74 8.00
N LEU A 3 5.98 11.34 7.39
CA LEU A 3 6.03 11.54 5.95
C LEU A 3 6.98 10.53 5.32
N ILE A 4 6.80 10.30 4.03
CA ILE A 4 7.68 9.41 3.28
C ILE A 4 9.07 10.05 3.22
N PRO A 5 10.14 9.35 3.64
CA PRO A 5 11.48 9.92 3.66
C PRO A 5 11.93 10.40 2.28
N ASP A 6 12.70 11.49 2.27
CA ASP A 6 13.18 12.09 1.02
C ASP A 6 14.09 11.15 0.22
N ASP A 7 14.79 10.25 0.91
CA ASP A 7 15.71 9.32 0.28
C ASP A 7 15.05 8.04 -0.22
N PHE A 8 13.73 7.87 0.02
CA PHE A 8 13.02 6.72 -0.52
C PHE A 8 12.60 7.00 -1.97
N SER A 9 13.00 6.11 -2.88
CA SER A 9 12.60 6.19 -4.27
C SER A 9 11.50 5.18 -4.57
N PRO A 10 10.37 5.61 -5.15
CA PRO A 10 9.29 4.68 -5.51
C PRO A 10 9.70 3.72 -6.63
N GLU A 11 10.75 4.03 -7.39
CA GLU A 11 11.28 3.14 -8.42
C GLU A 11 11.64 1.77 -7.87
N ARG A 12 11.98 1.68 -6.59
CA ARG A 12 12.33 0.41 -5.93
C ARG A 12 11.18 -0.59 -5.95
N LEU A 13 9.95 -0.12 -6.07
CA LEU A 13 8.77 -0.96 -6.02
C LEU A 13 8.33 -1.47 -7.39
N LYS A 14 8.81 -0.84 -8.46
CA LYS A 14 8.44 -1.26 -9.81
C LYS A 14 8.94 -2.66 -10.12
N GLY A 15 8.11 -3.44 -10.78
CA GLY A 15 8.45 -4.78 -11.18
C GLY A 15 8.21 -5.86 -10.13
N LYS A 16 7.82 -5.48 -8.92
CA LYS A 16 7.54 -6.44 -7.86
C LYS A 16 6.19 -7.10 -8.11
N THR A 17 6.17 -8.42 -8.01
CA THR A 17 4.93 -9.20 -8.19
C THR A 17 4.42 -9.60 -6.82
N ILE A 18 3.14 -9.33 -6.56
CA ILE A 18 2.52 -9.66 -5.28
C ILE A 18 2.32 -11.17 -5.22
N GLU A 19 2.95 -11.80 -4.24
CA GLU A 19 2.89 -13.24 -4.06
C GLU A 19 1.99 -13.66 -2.91
N GLN A 20 1.71 -12.73 -1.99
CA GLN A 20 0.93 -13.04 -0.81
C GLN A 20 0.21 -11.79 -0.32
N VAL A 21 -1.06 -11.95 0.06
CA VAL A 21 -1.83 -10.92 0.75
C VAL A 21 -2.23 -11.51 2.10
N CYS A 22 -1.82 -10.87 3.18
CA CYS A 22 -2.05 -11.36 4.54
C CYS A 22 -2.89 -10.36 5.32
N TYR A 23 -3.87 -10.87 6.06
CA TYR A 23 -4.75 -10.07 6.88
C TYR A 23 -4.57 -10.45 8.35
N SER A 24 -4.37 -9.44 9.19
CA SER A 24 -4.52 -9.59 10.64
C SER A 24 -5.55 -8.56 11.09
N ILE A 25 -5.92 -8.59 12.36
CA ILE A 25 -7.00 -7.71 12.85
C ILE A 25 -6.65 -6.23 12.68
N ASN A 26 -5.38 -5.87 12.68
CA ASN A 26 -4.94 -4.48 12.69
C ASN A 26 -4.03 -4.11 11.53
N GLN A 27 -3.82 -5.01 10.56
CA GLN A 27 -2.97 -4.67 9.42
C GLN A 27 -3.19 -5.60 8.24
N ILE A 28 -2.80 -5.14 7.07
CA ILE A 28 -2.85 -5.91 5.83
C ILE A 28 -1.45 -5.87 5.24
N GLY A 29 -0.91 -7.04 4.90
CA GLY A 29 0.41 -7.17 4.32
C GLY A 29 0.36 -7.59 2.86
N LEU A 30 1.14 -6.92 2.02
CA LEU A 30 1.39 -7.31 0.64
C LEU A 30 2.85 -7.74 0.56
N PHE A 31 3.09 -8.96 0.09
CA PHE A 31 4.42 -9.55 0.08
C PHE A 31 4.85 -9.90 -1.34
N TRP A 32 6.12 -9.65 -1.63
CA TRP A 32 6.79 -10.07 -2.86
C TRP A 32 8.13 -10.68 -2.51
N GLU A 33 8.87 -11.13 -3.49
CA GLU A 33 10.18 -11.72 -3.24
C GLU A 33 11.11 -10.68 -2.60
N ASN A 34 11.57 -10.98 -1.40
CA ASN A 34 12.52 -10.16 -0.63
C ASN A 34 11.96 -8.79 -0.17
N GLY A 35 10.63 -8.65 -0.10
CA GLY A 35 10.09 -7.40 0.40
C GLY A 35 8.61 -7.45 0.70
N ASN A 36 8.11 -6.35 1.28
CA ASN A 36 6.71 -6.25 1.64
C ASN A 36 6.29 -4.81 1.92
N ILE A 37 4.98 -4.61 1.97
CA ILE A 37 4.37 -3.40 2.53
C ILE A 37 3.33 -3.87 3.53
N GLN A 38 3.38 -3.32 4.74
CA GLN A 38 2.37 -3.57 5.76
C GLN A 38 1.53 -2.31 5.93
N ILE A 39 0.22 -2.45 5.77
CA ILE A 39 -0.72 -1.32 5.78
C ILE A 39 -1.43 -1.31 7.12
N MET A 40 -1.32 -0.21 7.87
CA MET A 40 -1.92 -0.06 9.20
C MET A 40 -2.84 1.16 9.28
N GLY A 41 -2.81 2.00 8.26
CA GLY A 41 -3.58 3.24 8.23
C GLY A 41 -4.53 3.30 7.05
N SER A 42 -5.05 4.49 6.78
CA SER A 42 -6.03 4.66 5.73
C SER A 42 -5.45 4.42 4.35
N PHE A 43 -6.27 3.91 3.47
CA PHE A 43 -5.90 3.72 2.08
C PHE A 43 -7.15 3.81 1.20
N SER A 44 -6.93 4.02 -0.09
CA SER A 44 -7.99 3.89 -1.07
C SER A 44 -7.59 2.84 -2.10
N PHE A 45 -8.56 2.14 -2.62
CA PHE A 45 -8.34 1.11 -3.61
C PHE A 45 -9.32 1.25 -4.76
N SER A 46 -8.78 1.34 -5.96
CA SER A 46 -9.56 1.52 -7.19
C SER A 46 -9.39 0.31 -8.09
N ARG A 47 -10.50 -0.26 -8.53
CA ARG A 47 -10.50 -1.29 -9.57
C ARG A 47 -11.80 -1.20 -10.37
N ASN A 48 -11.71 -1.54 -11.64
CA ASN A 48 -12.88 -1.54 -12.54
C ASN A 48 -13.61 -0.19 -12.54
N GLY A 49 -12.85 0.90 -12.42
CA GLY A 49 -13.41 2.24 -12.44
C GLY A 49 -14.09 2.69 -11.16
N ARG A 50 -14.00 1.89 -10.09
CA ARG A 50 -14.60 2.20 -8.79
C ARG A 50 -13.53 2.38 -7.74
N THR A 51 -13.65 3.44 -6.94
CA THR A 51 -12.73 3.74 -5.85
C THR A 51 -13.44 3.64 -4.52
N HIS A 52 -12.86 2.89 -3.59
CA HIS A 52 -13.32 2.81 -2.21
C HIS A 52 -12.24 3.38 -1.29
N VAL A 53 -12.66 4.18 -0.32
CA VAL A 53 -11.77 4.76 0.68
C VAL A 53 -12.00 4.03 2.00
N TYR A 54 -10.91 3.55 2.59
CA TYR A 54 -10.93 2.87 3.89
C TYR A 54 -10.17 3.74 4.87
N GLU A 55 -10.91 4.49 5.69
CA GLU A 55 -10.30 5.46 6.60
C GLU A 55 -9.64 4.79 7.81
N GLU A 56 -10.15 3.64 8.21
CA GLU A 56 -9.60 2.87 9.32
C GLU A 56 -9.45 1.41 8.92
N ILE A 57 -8.31 0.84 9.27
CA ILE A 57 -8.10 -0.60 9.06
C ILE A 57 -8.65 -1.41 10.21
N TYR A 58 -8.42 -0.96 11.44
CA TYR A 58 -8.83 -1.73 12.61
C TYR A 58 -10.32 -1.56 12.89
N PRO A 59 -11.07 -2.65 13.15
CA PRO A 59 -10.66 -4.03 12.93
C PRO A 59 -10.83 -4.45 11.47
N VAL A 60 -9.91 -5.27 10.98
CA VAL A 60 -10.02 -5.84 9.64
C VAL A 60 -11.13 -6.87 9.64
N THR A 61 -12.18 -6.63 8.86
CA THR A 61 -13.34 -7.52 8.79
C THR A 61 -13.66 -7.98 7.38
N GLU A 62 -12.93 -7.51 6.38
CA GLU A 62 -13.13 -7.88 4.98
C GLU A 62 -11.80 -7.78 4.22
N ASP A 63 -11.77 -8.30 3.00
CA ASP A 63 -10.56 -8.29 2.20
C ASP A 63 -10.32 -6.96 1.47
N SER A 64 -11.28 -6.04 1.48
CA SER A 64 -11.20 -4.74 0.79
C SER A 64 -10.89 -4.88 -0.70
N GLY A 65 -11.13 -6.05 -1.27
CA GLY A 65 -10.84 -6.33 -2.67
C GLY A 65 -9.37 -6.59 -2.97
N LEU A 66 -8.48 -6.55 -1.97
CA LEU A 66 -7.04 -6.62 -2.22
C LEU A 66 -6.56 -8.00 -2.67
N LEU A 67 -7.36 -9.04 -2.49
CA LEU A 67 -6.99 -10.37 -2.99
C LEU A 67 -6.79 -10.40 -4.50
N CYS A 68 -7.41 -9.49 -5.24
CA CYS A 68 -7.22 -9.42 -6.69
C CYS A 68 -5.79 -9.00 -7.08
N LEU A 69 -4.99 -8.57 -6.11
CA LEU A 69 -3.60 -8.19 -6.36
C LEU A 69 -2.64 -9.38 -6.42
N LEU A 70 -3.09 -10.57 -5.99
CA LEU A 70 -2.26 -11.77 -6.10
C LEU A 70 -1.83 -11.98 -7.55
N GLN A 71 -0.53 -12.22 -7.74
CA GLN A 71 0.12 -12.40 -9.04
C GLN A 71 0.17 -11.14 -9.90
N GLN A 72 -0.28 -10.00 -9.38
CA GLN A 72 -0.18 -8.74 -10.12
C GLN A 72 1.15 -8.07 -9.85
N GLN A 73 1.68 -7.44 -10.88
CA GLN A 73 2.94 -6.72 -10.80
C GLN A 73 2.70 -5.24 -10.53
N ILE A 74 3.54 -4.64 -9.69
CA ILE A 74 3.56 -3.19 -9.54
C ILE A 74 4.21 -2.61 -10.79
N THR A 75 3.42 -1.92 -11.61
CA THR A 75 3.90 -1.37 -12.87
C THR A 75 4.41 0.05 -12.73
N ASP A 76 3.94 0.77 -11.72
CA ASP A 76 4.39 2.13 -11.43
C ASP A 76 4.12 2.46 -9.97
N ALA A 77 4.82 3.46 -9.46
CA ALA A 77 4.64 3.94 -8.09
C ALA A 77 4.97 5.43 -8.04
N ASN A 78 4.13 6.20 -7.36
CA ASN A 78 4.30 7.64 -7.25
C ASN A 78 4.13 8.10 -5.81
N ILE A 79 4.93 9.09 -5.42
CA ILE A 79 4.82 9.75 -4.13
C ILE A 79 4.22 11.12 -4.37
N SER A 80 3.25 11.53 -3.56
CA SER A 80 2.65 12.86 -3.66
C SER A 80 3.70 13.95 -3.40
N SER A 81 3.46 15.16 -3.91
CA SER A 81 4.40 16.28 -3.71
C SER A 81 4.60 16.61 -2.23
N ALA A 82 3.57 16.44 -1.41
CA ALA A 82 3.67 16.64 0.03
C ALA A 82 4.32 15.46 0.76
N ARG A 83 4.61 14.38 0.05
CA ARG A 83 5.17 13.12 0.57
C ARG A 83 4.29 12.46 1.63
N ASP A 84 2.99 12.66 1.53
CA ASP A 84 1.99 12.13 2.47
C ASP A 84 1.16 10.99 1.90
N SER A 85 1.44 10.57 0.67
CA SER A 85 0.79 9.39 0.09
C SER A 85 1.69 8.69 -0.90
N LEU A 86 1.46 7.39 -1.04
CA LEU A 86 2.16 6.52 -1.99
C LEU A 86 1.11 5.83 -2.83
N SER A 87 1.18 6.03 -4.15
CA SER A 87 0.26 5.41 -5.09
C SER A 87 0.95 4.26 -5.80
N LEU A 88 0.32 3.09 -5.80
CA LEU A 88 0.83 1.90 -6.45
C LEU A 88 -0.12 1.50 -7.58
N TYR A 89 0.43 1.31 -8.75
CA TYR A 89 -0.32 0.92 -9.95
C TYR A 89 0.03 -0.51 -10.31
N PHE A 90 -0.99 -1.31 -10.60
CA PHE A 90 -0.82 -2.74 -10.82
C PHE A 90 -1.15 -3.14 -12.25
N SER A 91 -0.63 -4.31 -12.67
CA SER A 91 -0.80 -4.81 -14.03
C SER A 91 -2.25 -5.10 -14.41
N ASN A 92 -3.15 -5.28 -13.43
CA ASN A 92 -4.58 -5.45 -13.69
C ASN A 92 -5.36 -4.14 -13.69
N GLN A 93 -4.67 -2.99 -13.78
CA GLN A 93 -5.23 -1.65 -13.79
C GLN A 93 -5.76 -1.17 -12.43
N SER A 94 -5.53 -1.94 -11.36
CA SER A 94 -5.89 -1.49 -10.02
C SER A 94 -4.92 -0.44 -9.51
N VAL A 95 -5.39 0.44 -8.63
CA VAL A 95 -4.58 1.48 -8.00
C VAL A 95 -4.81 1.45 -6.49
N LEU A 96 -3.73 1.35 -5.75
CA LEU A 96 -3.75 1.39 -4.29
C LEU A 96 -3.01 2.64 -3.83
N VAL A 97 -3.68 3.48 -3.04
CA VAL A 97 -3.09 4.70 -2.50
C VAL A 97 -3.01 4.58 -0.98
N LEU A 98 -1.80 4.65 -0.45
CA LEU A 98 -1.55 4.58 0.98
C LEU A 98 -1.36 6.01 1.51
N HIS A 99 -2.10 6.36 2.56
CA HIS A 99 -2.08 7.71 3.12
C HIS A 99 -1.33 7.74 4.44
N SER A 100 -0.46 8.71 4.62
CA SER A 100 0.18 8.93 5.91
C SER A 100 -0.79 9.60 6.87
N ASN A 101 -0.46 9.52 8.17
CA ASN A 101 -1.25 10.16 9.21
C ASN A 101 -0.29 10.92 10.11
N PRO A 102 -0.58 12.18 10.49
CA PRO A 102 0.33 12.96 11.32
C PRO A 102 0.49 12.42 12.74
N HIS A 103 -0.39 11.52 13.17
CA HIS A 103 -0.41 11.01 14.55
C HIS A 103 -0.03 9.54 14.67
N PHE A 104 -0.07 8.76 13.59
CA PHE A 104 0.11 7.31 13.64
C PHE A 104 0.99 6.83 12.49
N GLU A 105 1.65 5.71 12.71
CA GLU A 105 2.29 4.97 11.65
C GLU A 105 1.21 4.39 10.74
N SER A 106 1.33 4.60 9.44
CA SER A 106 0.29 4.21 8.48
C SER A 106 0.69 3.03 7.62
N PHE A 107 1.97 2.89 7.27
CA PHE A 107 2.47 1.74 6.54
C PHE A 107 3.98 1.61 6.72
N ILE A 108 4.47 0.39 6.49
CA ILE A 108 5.89 0.07 6.62
C ILE A 108 6.32 -0.64 5.35
N ILE A 109 7.40 -0.17 4.73
CA ILE A 109 7.95 -0.74 3.51
C ILE A 109 9.23 -1.51 3.86
N ASP A 110 9.31 -2.79 3.45
CA ASP A 110 10.46 -3.66 3.64
C ASP A 110 10.93 -3.73 5.10
N ASP A 111 9.97 -3.67 6.03
CA ASP A 111 10.22 -3.72 7.48
C ASP A 111 11.15 -2.63 8.01
N ARG A 112 11.42 -1.59 7.22
CA ARG A 112 12.39 -0.55 7.60
C ARG A 112 11.87 0.87 7.42
N ILE A 113 11.12 1.13 6.37
CA ILE A 113 10.67 2.49 6.05
C ILE A 113 9.28 2.68 6.64
N ILE A 114 9.22 3.41 7.76
CA ILE A 114 7.99 3.63 8.51
C ILE A 114 7.41 4.99 8.13
N VAL A 115 6.17 4.98 7.75
CA VAL A 115 5.46 6.21 7.33
C VAL A 115 4.22 6.46 8.17
#